data_7e99ef693a99ad914d3f171bbeee83fd
#
_entry.id   7e99ef693a99ad914d3f171bbeee83fd
#
_cell.length_a   1.000
_cell.length_b   1.000
_cell.length_c   1.000
_cell.angle_alpha   90.00
_cell.angle_beta   90.00
_cell.angle_gamma   90.00
#
_symmetry.space_group_name_H-M   'P 1'
#
loop_
_entity.id
_entity.type
_entity.pdbx_description
1 polymer ?
#
loop_
_entity_poly.entity_id
_entity_poly.type
_entity_poly.pdbx_seq_one_letter_code
_entity_poly.pdbx_strand_id
1 'polypeptide(L)'
;MKGTYQSDNDFLLSAVQRGDQKAFDTLFRRYYPMLCAYGHRFVELEDAEEIVEDSLLWIWENRETLVIESSLNSYLFKMVYRRALNKLAHIDATQRADTRFYEEMQEMLQDTDYYQIEEL
;
A
#
# COMPACT_ATOMS: atom_id res chain seq x y z
N MET A 1 -20.81 -13.99 -0.64
CA MET A 1 -21.24 -13.28 0.54
C MET A 1 -20.23 -12.26 0.96
N LYS A 2 -20.58 -11.04 0.80
CA LYS A 2 -19.61 -9.99 1.09
C LYS A 2 -19.28 -9.85 2.56
N GLY A 3 -20.22 -10.19 3.43
CA GLY A 3 -19.94 -10.15 4.86
C GLY A 3 -18.90 -11.16 5.28
N THR A 4 -18.89 -12.34 4.64
CA THR A 4 -17.95 -13.39 4.97
C THR A 4 -16.53 -12.99 4.65
N TYR A 5 -16.31 -12.42 3.48
CA TYR A 5 -14.96 -12.03 3.05
C TYR A 5 -14.41 -10.93 3.96
N GLN A 6 -15.23 -9.93 4.25
CA GLN A 6 -14.81 -8.84 5.12
C GLN A 6 -14.56 -9.32 6.54
N SER A 7 -15.38 -10.26 7.01
CA SER A 7 -15.21 -10.84 8.33
C SER A 7 -13.90 -11.59 8.45
N ASP A 8 -13.48 -12.28 7.39
CA ASP A 8 -12.19 -12.98 7.41
C ASP A 8 -11.04 -12.00 7.58
N ASN A 9 -11.08 -10.88 6.86
CA ASN A 9 -10.03 -9.88 6.97
C ASN A 9 -10.03 -9.20 8.34
N ASP A 10 -11.22 -8.92 8.87
CA ASP A 10 -11.34 -8.33 10.20
C ASP A 10 -10.83 -9.29 11.28
N PHE A 11 -11.19 -10.56 11.13
CA PHE A 11 -10.75 -11.60 12.08
C PHE A 11 -9.24 -11.74 12.04
N LEU A 12 -8.68 -11.74 10.84
CA LEU A 12 -7.25 -11.87 10.64
C LEU A 12 -6.51 -10.68 11.26
N LEU A 13 -7.01 -9.48 11.02
CA LEU A 13 -6.40 -8.28 11.60
C LEU A 13 -6.44 -8.32 13.12
N SER A 14 -7.56 -8.75 13.70
CA SER A 14 -7.69 -8.86 15.16
C SER A 14 -6.64 -9.82 15.72
N ALA A 15 -6.43 -10.95 15.06
CA ALA A 15 -5.43 -11.91 15.49
C ALA A 15 -4.02 -11.32 15.41
N VAL A 16 -3.73 -10.60 14.34
CA VAL A 16 -2.43 -9.91 14.20
C VAL A 16 -2.24 -8.92 15.34
N GLN A 17 -3.29 -8.18 15.67
CA GLN A 17 -3.20 -7.18 16.73
C GLN A 17 -2.93 -7.81 18.10
N ARG A 18 -3.32 -9.07 18.27
CA ARG A 18 -3.00 -9.80 19.51
C ARG A 18 -1.60 -10.41 19.48
N GLY A 19 -0.87 -10.23 18.40
CA GLY A 19 0.50 -10.74 18.30
C GLY A 19 0.63 -12.12 17.70
N ASP A 20 -0.39 -12.60 17.02
CA ASP A 20 -0.38 -13.92 16.39
C ASP A 20 0.47 -13.87 15.12
N GLN A 21 1.67 -14.46 15.19
CA GLN A 21 2.59 -14.42 14.06
C GLN A 21 2.10 -15.21 12.86
N LYS A 22 1.37 -16.29 13.10
CA LYS A 22 0.81 -17.07 11.99
C LYS A 22 -0.25 -16.27 11.25
N ALA A 23 -1.05 -15.50 12.00
CA ALA A 23 -2.04 -14.63 11.38
C ALA A 23 -1.35 -13.56 10.53
N PHE A 24 -0.25 -13.01 11.02
CA PHE A 24 0.50 -12.03 10.25
C PHE A 24 1.07 -12.65 8.97
N ASP A 25 1.59 -13.86 9.07
CA ASP A 25 2.11 -14.56 7.88
C ASP A 25 1.00 -14.75 6.84
N THR A 26 -0.18 -15.12 7.28
CA THR A 26 -1.34 -15.26 6.40
C THR A 26 -1.71 -13.94 5.74
N LEU A 27 -1.74 -12.87 6.54
CA LEU A 27 -2.04 -11.54 6.05
C LEU A 27 -1.01 -11.11 5.00
N PHE A 28 0.26 -11.31 5.30
CA PHE A 28 1.35 -10.97 4.41
C PHE A 28 1.20 -11.68 3.07
N ARG A 29 1.01 -13.00 3.10
CA ARG A 29 0.88 -13.80 1.88
C ARG A 29 -0.34 -13.41 1.07
N ARG A 30 -1.41 -13.04 1.75
CA ARG A 30 -2.65 -12.68 1.07
C ARG A 30 -2.52 -11.35 0.33
N TYR A 31 -1.86 -10.40 0.94
CA TYR A 31 -1.80 -9.05 0.40
C TYR A 31 -0.58 -8.73 -0.44
N TYR A 32 0.52 -9.43 -0.22
CA TYR A 32 1.77 -9.08 -0.86
C TYR A 32 1.67 -9.04 -2.39
N PRO A 33 1.16 -10.09 -3.06
CA PRO A 33 1.11 -10.06 -4.53
C PRO A 33 0.22 -8.95 -5.07
N MET A 34 -0.93 -8.74 -4.44
CA MET A 34 -1.86 -7.72 -4.89
C MET A 34 -1.27 -6.32 -4.74
N LEU A 35 -0.65 -6.09 -3.60
CA LEU A 35 -0.09 -4.77 -3.31
C LEU A 35 1.13 -4.48 -4.18
N CYS A 36 1.94 -5.50 -4.47
CA CYS A 36 3.07 -5.33 -5.36
C CYS A 36 2.63 -5.01 -6.77
N ALA A 37 1.62 -5.71 -7.26
CA ALA A 37 1.06 -5.43 -8.58
C ALA A 37 0.53 -4.00 -8.65
N TYR A 38 -0.14 -3.58 -7.59
CA TYR A 38 -0.67 -2.24 -7.52
C TYR A 38 0.45 -1.19 -7.47
N GLY A 39 1.43 -1.39 -6.59
CA GLY A 39 2.54 -0.45 -6.46
C GLY A 39 3.35 -0.34 -7.74
N HIS A 40 3.46 -1.43 -8.49
CA HIS A 40 4.21 -1.44 -9.74
C HIS A 40 3.58 -0.57 -10.81
N ARG A 41 2.36 -0.14 -10.62
CA ARG A 41 1.73 0.82 -11.53
C ARG A 41 2.38 2.21 -11.42
N PHE A 42 3.06 2.47 -10.33
CA PHE A 42 3.63 3.79 -10.05
C PHE A 42 5.16 3.80 -10.05
N VAL A 43 5.77 2.72 -9.61
CA VAL A 43 7.23 2.62 -9.46
C VAL A 43 7.72 1.31 -10.05
N GLU A 44 9.04 1.18 -10.19
CA GLU A 44 9.65 -0.07 -10.63
C GLU A 44 9.31 -1.20 -9.67
N LEU A 45 9.30 -2.43 -10.19
CA LEU A 45 8.87 -3.57 -9.39
C LEU A 45 9.69 -3.73 -8.11
N GLU A 46 11.00 -3.55 -8.19
CA GLU A 46 11.85 -3.65 -7.00
C GLU A 46 11.44 -2.64 -5.93
N ASP A 47 11.14 -1.43 -6.35
CA ASP A 47 10.70 -0.39 -5.42
C ASP A 47 9.33 -0.73 -4.86
N ALA A 48 8.43 -1.27 -5.69
CA ALA A 48 7.11 -1.68 -5.22
C ALA A 48 7.23 -2.77 -4.16
N GLU A 49 8.10 -3.75 -4.37
CA GLU A 49 8.30 -4.83 -3.41
C GLU A 49 8.81 -4.29 -2.08
N GLU A 50 9.76 -3.38 -2.12
CA GLU A 50 10.28 -2.77 -0.90
C GLU A 50 9.20 -1.99 -0.16
N ILE A 51 8.43 -1.20 -0.90
CA ILE A 51 7.34 -0.42 -0.32
C ILE A 51 6.31 -1.32 0.36
N VAL A 52 5.96 -2.43 -0.30
CA VAL A 52 4.95 -3.33 0.24
C VAL A 52 5.46 -4.06 1.47
N GLU A 53 6.72 -4.51 1.44
CA GLU A 53 7.32 -5.16 2.61
C GLU A 53 7.32 -4.20 3.79
N ASP A 54 7.75 -2.97 3.57
CA ASP A 54 7.78 -1.95 4.62
C ASP A 54 6.38 -1.65 5.15
N SER A 55 5.41 -1.61 4.26
CA SER A 55 4.02 -1.31 4.63
C SER A 55 3.43 -2.42 5.50
N LEU A 56 3.63 -3.66 5.10
CA LEU A 56 3.11 -4.79 5.87
C LEU A 56 3.84 -4.94 7.19
N LEU A 57 5.14 -4.71 7.20
CA LEU A 57 5.91 -4.74 8.44
C LEU A 57 5.47 -3.64 9.38
N TRP A 58 5.13 -2.48 8.84
CA TRP A 58 4.60 -1.38 9.63
C TRP A 58 3.33 -1.78 10.36
N ILE A 59 2.46 -2.56 9.72
CA ILE A 59 1.25 -3.08 10.36
C ILE A 59 1.63 -3.90 11.60
N TRP A 60 2.59 -4.78 11.46
CA TRP A 60 3.03 -5.61 12.58
C TRP A 60 3.62 -4.76 13.71
N GLU A 61 4.48 -3.82 13.36
CA GLU A 61 5.16 -2.99 14.35
C GLU A 61 4.21 -2.10 15.11
N ASN A 62 3.13 -1.67 14.47
CA ASN A 62 2.16 -0.77 15.07
C ASN A 62 0.86 -1.46 15.44
N ARG A 63 0.85 -2.78 15.48
CA ARG A 63 -0.37 -3.56 15.62
C ARG A 63 -1.18 -3.25 16.87
N GLU A 64 -0.49 -2.91 17.94
CA GLU A 64 -1.18 -2.73 19.24
C GLU A 64 -1.96 -1.42 19.29
N THR A 65 -1.50 -0.42 18.57
CA THR A 65 -2.15 0.90 18.61
C THR A 65 -2.91 1.22 17.35
N LEU A 66 -2.84 0.35 16.36
CA LEU A 66 -3.45 0.60 15.06
C LEU A 66 -4.96 0.57 15.14
N VAL A 67 -5.59 1.62 14.61
CA VAL A 67 -7.04 1.69 14.49
C VAL A 67 -7.38 1.94 13.03
N ILE A 68 -8.13 1.03 12.44
CA ILE A 68 -8.54 1.14 11.04
C ILE A 68 -10.04 1.39 11.00
N GLU A 69 -10.43 2.56 10.54
CA GLU A 69 -11.84 2.95 10.48
C GLU A 69 -12.52 2.50 9.20
N SER A 70 -11.73 2.26 8.16
CA SER A 70 -12.23 1.73 6.91
C SER A 70 -11.89 0.23 6.83
N SER A 71 -11.94 -0.33 5.63
CA SER A 71 -11.53 -1.72 5.46
C SER A 71 -10.01 -1.85 5.47
N LEU A 72 -9.54 -3.03 5.81
CA LEU A 72 -8.11 -3.32 5.73
C LEU A 72 -7.59 -3.13 4.32
N ASN A 73 -8.38 -3.55 3.32
CA ASN A 73 -8.03 -3.35 1.91
C ASN A 73 -7.74 -1.89 1.62
N SER A 74 -8.70 -1.01 1.92
CA SER A 74 -8.53 0.42 1.66
C SER A 74 -7.32 0.98 2.37
N TYR A 75 -7.13 0.57 3.60
CA TYR A 75 -6.03 1.08 4.40
C TYR A 75 -4.69 0.74 3.78
N LEU A 76 -4.52 -0.53 3.40
CA LEU A 76 -3.26 -0.99 2.84
C LEU A 76 -2.99 -0.39 1.45
N PHE A 77 -4.02 -0.33 0.60
CA PHE A 77 -3.83 0.25 -0.72
C PHE A 77 -3.49 1.73 -0.65
N LYS A 78 -4.12 2.46 0.26
CA LYS A 78 -3.79 3.87 0.45
C LYS A 78 -2.38 4.06 0.97
N MET A 79 -1.95 3.19 1.87
CA MET A 79 -0.58 3.27 2.40
C MET A 79 0.44 3.06 1.28
N VAL A 80 0.25 2.03 0.46
CA VAL A 80 1.15 1.75 -0.65
C VAL A 80 1.15 2.91 -1.63
N TYR A 81 -0.01 3.47 -1.92
CA TYR A 81 -0.13 4.61 -2.83
C TYR A 81 0.70 5.79 -2.33
N ARG A 82 0.52 6.15 -1.06
CA ARG A 82 1.24 7.29 -0.49
C ARG A 82 2.74 7.07 -0.50
N ARG A 83 3.17 5.86 -0.17
CA ARG A 83 4.59 5.56 -0.17
C ARG A 83 5.15 5.56 -1.58
N ALA A 84 4.37 5.11 -2.56
CA ALA A 84 4.79 5.16 -3.97
C ALA A 84 4.94 6.61 -4.43
N LEU A 85 4.00 7.48 -4.07
CA LEU A 85 4.10 8.90 -4.42
C LEU A 85 5.34 9.53 -3.79
N ASN A 86 5.62 9.20 -2.53
CA ASN A 86 6.81 9.70 -1.86
C ASN A 86 8.08 9.23 -2.56
N LYS A 87 8.09 7.98 -3.01
CA LYS A 87 9.23 7.45 -3.74
C LYS A 87 9.44 8.20 -5.05
N LEU A 88 8.35 8.44 -5.78
CA LEU A 88 8.43 9.19 -7.03
C LEU A 88 8.94 10.61 -6.82
N ALA A 89 8.46 11.27 -5.77
CA ALA A 89 8.92 12.60 -5.46
C ALA A 89 10.40 12.61 -5.14
N HIS A 90 10.89 11.59 -4.45
CA HIS A 90 12.29 11.47 -4.10
C HIS A 90 13.15 11.23 -5.33
N ILE A 91 12.74 10.32 -6.21
CA ILE A 91 13.45 10.04 -7.45
C ILE A 91 13.53 11.32 -8.28
N ASP A 92 12.42 12.01 -8.35
CA ASP A 92 12.31 13.22 -9.12
C ASP A 92 13.22 14.32 -8.58
N ALA A 93 13.28 14.45 -7.27
CA ALA A 93 14.17 15.42 -6.62
C ALA A 93 15.63 15.15 -6.96
N THR A 94 16.02 13.89 -7.13
CA THR A 94 17.38 13.54 -7.51
C THR A 94 17.63 13.72 -9.01
N GLN A 95 16.59 13.80 -9.81
CA GLN A 95 16.70 13.95 -11.26
C GLN A 95 16.22 15.33 -11.73
N ARG A 96 16.42 16.34 -10.93
CA ARG A 96 15.89 17.67 -11.23
C ARG A 96 16.33 18.29 -12.51
N ALA A 97 17.33 17.73 -13.15
CA ALA A 97 17.78 18.26 -14.44
C ALA A 97 16.69 18.17 -15.50
N ASP A 98 15.68 17.34 -15.28
CA ASP A 98 14.62 17.14 -16.27
C ASP A 98 13.27 17.57 -15.67
N THR A 99 13.04 18.86 -15.68
CA THR A 99 11.79 19.44 -15.18
C THR A 99 10.58 18.95 -15.98
N ARG A 100 10.78 18.74 -17.25
CA ARG A 100 9.70 18.29 -18.12
C ARG A 100 9.22 16.90 -17.73
N PHE A 101 10.16 16.02 -17.44
CA PHE A 101 9.83 14.67 -17.00
C PHE A 101 9.03 14.74 -15.70
N TYR A 102 9.44 15.62 -14.79
CA TYR A 102 8.75 15.82 -13.53
C TYR A 102 7.29 16.23 -13.76
N GLU A 103 7.08 17.19 -14.63
CA GLU A 103 5.73 17.68 -14.89
C GLU A 103 4.84 16.60 -15.48
N GLU A 104 5.37 15.81 -16.40
CA GLU A 104 4.62 14.72 -17.01
C GLU A 104 4.23 13.67 -15.96
N MET A 105 5.14 13.34 -15.06
CA MET A 105 4.86 12.38 -14.02
C MET A 105 3.78 12.89 -13.06
N GLN A 106 3.87 14.15 -12.68
CA GLN A 106 2.88 14.76 -11.80
C GLN A 106 1.49 14.74 -12.43
N GLU A 107 1.43 15.10 -13.68
CA GLU A 107 0.19 15.12 -14.43
C GLU A 107 -0.45 13.72 -14.47
N MET A 108 0.35 12.73 -14.79
CA MET A 108 -0.12 11.36 -14.88
C MET A 108 -0.69 10.87 -13.55
N LEU A 109 -0.01 11.16 -12.46
CA LEU A 109 -0.45 10.74 -11.15
C LEU A 109 -1.75 11.41 -10.74
N GLN A 110 -1.90 12.68 -11.03
CA GLN A 110 -3.09 13.42 -10.67
C GLN A 110 -4.31 13.01 -11.49
N ASP A 111 -4.10 12.83 -12.79
CA ASP A 111 -5.24 12.66 -13.70
C ASP A 111 -5.74 11.23 -13.76
N THR A 112 -4.89 10.26 -13.51
CA THR A 112 -5.26 8.87 -13.72
C THR A 112 -5.34 8.10 -12.42
N ASP A 113 -4.22 8.05 -11.70
CA ASP A 113 -4.09 7.10 -10.62
C ASP A 113 -4.82 7.53 -9.36
N TYR A 114 -4.94 8.82 -9.16
CA TYR A 114 -5.68 9.33 -8.00
C TYR A 114 -7.14 8.88 -8.02
N TYR A 115 -7.77 8.99 -9.19
CA TYR A 115 -9.17 8.62 -9.32
C TYR A 115 -9.38 7.13 -9.14
N GLN A 116 -8.43 6.33 -9.59
CA GLN A 116 -8.51 4.90 -9.40
C GLN A 116 -8.44 4.51 -7.93
N ILE A 117 -7.65 5.24 -7.16
CA ILE A 117 -7.55 5.00 -5.73
C ILE A 117 -8.89 5.24 -5.05
N GLU A 118 -9.59 6.28 -5.47
CA GLU A 118 -10.88 6.60 -4.86
C GLU A 118 -11.94 5.56 -5.15
N GLU A 119 -11.80 4.85 -6.26
CA GLU A 119 -12.75 3.81 -6.61
C GLU A 119 -12.49 2.50 -5.87
N LEU A 120 -11.31 2.35 -5.32
CA LEU A 120 -10.97 1.17 -4.57
C LEU A 120 -11.62 1.19 -3.19
#